data_39afa9dec503f18d17686a74b8c5f617
#
_entry.id   39afa9dec503f18d17686a74b8c5f617
#
_cell.length_a   1.000
_cell.length_b   1.000
_cell.length_c   1.000
_cell.angle_alpha   90.00
_cell.angle_beta   90.00
_cell.angle_gamma   90.00
#
_symmetry.space_group_name_H-M   'P 1'
#
loop_
_entity.id
_entity.type
_entity.pdbx_description
1 polymer ?
#
loop_
_entity_poly.entity_id
_entity_poly.type
_entity_poly.pdbx_seq_one_letter_code
_entity_poly.pdbx_strand_id
1 'polypeptide(L)' 'MNHAVRDELLRVLSGFGEHAPDLRFGQLIANLAFLARTTGGVDVWDVEDEELLEAARSHLRDLERRNESLHAEMPA' A
#
# COMPACT_ATOMS: atom_id res chain seq x y z
N MET A 1 -16.56 -9.76 -11.40
CA MET A 1 -15.21 -9.32 -10.98
C MET A 1 -14.97 -7.90 -11.45
N ASN A 2 -14.47 -7.05 -10.57
CA ASN A 2 -14.32 -5.63 -10.88
C ASN A 2 -12.88 -5.35 -11.33
N HIS A 3 -12.69 -5.28 -12.65
CA HIS A 3 -11.39 -5.00 -13.24
C HIS A 3 -10.86 -3.61 -12.89
N ALA A 4 -11.76 -2.65 -12.68
CA ALA A 4 -11.37 -1.28 -12.32
C ALA A 4 -10.67 -1.24 -10.95
N VAL A 5 -11.14 -2.01 -9.98
CA VAL A 5 -10.53 -2.09 -8.66
C VAL A 5 -9.15 -2.73 -8.76
N ARG A 6 -9.05 -3.81 -9.53
CA ARG A 6 -7.76 -4.49 -9.72
C ARG A 6 -6.75 -3.59 -10.40
N ASP A 7 -7.17 -2.88 -11.43
CA ASP A 7 -6.29 -1.96 -12.17
C ASP A 7 -5.79 -0.85 -11.26
N GLU A 8 -6.68 -0.31 -10.43
CA GLU A 8 -6.31 0.72 -9.46
C GLU A 8 -5.34 0.18 -8.42
N LEU A 9 -5.57 -1.05 -7.95
CA LEU A 9 -4.67 -1.70 -6.98
C LEU A 9 -3.27 -1.84 -7.57
N LEU A 10 -3.16 -2.29 -8.82
CA LEU A 10 -1.87 -2.43 -9.48
C LEU A 10 -1.16 -1.08 -9.62
N ARG A 11 -1.92 -0.04 -9.88
CA ARG A 11 -1.38 1.32 -9.98
C ARG A 11 -0.85 1.81 -8.64
N VAL A 12 -1.60 1.58 -7.57
CA VAL A 12 -1.18 1.95 -6.21
C VAL A 12 0.07 1.18 -5.81
N LEU A 13 0.11 -0.12 -6.10
CA LEU A 13 1.29 -0.95 -5.81
C LEU A 13 2.53 -0.44 -6.54
N SER A 14 2.35 0.01 -7.77
CA SER A 14 3.45 0.60 -8.55
C SER A 14 4.03 1.84 -7.87
N GLY A 15 3.16 2.64 -7.23
CA GLY A 15 3.58 3.84 -6.50
C GLY A 15 4.52 3.55 -5.33
N PHE A 16 4.39 2.38 -4.73
CA PHE A 16 5.28 2.00 -3.63
C PHE A 16 6.73 1.89 -4.09
N GLY A 17 6.94 1.45 -5.32
CA GLY A 17 8.30 1.35 -5.87
C GLY A 17 9.00 2.70 -5.95
N GLU A 18 8.24 3.77 -6.15
CA GLU A 18 8.77 5.13 -6.22
C GLU A 18 9.11 5.70 -4.84
N HIS A 19 8.28 5.39 -3.84
CA HIS A 19 8.42 5.97 -2.51
C HIS A 19 9.20 5.07 -1.53
N ALA A 20 9.33 3.80 -1.83
CA ALA A 20 10.05 2.85 -0.98
C ALA A 20 10.83 1.86 -1.86
N PRO A 21 11.85 2.33 -2.59
CA PRO A 21 12.56 1.49 -3.56
C PRO A 21 13.32 0.32 -2.94
N ASP A 22 13.64 0.38 -1.66
CA ASP A 22 14.36 -0.69 -0.97
C ASP A 22 13.43 -1.78 -0.44
N LEU A 23 12.14 -1.56 -0.49
CA LEU A 23 11.16 -2.52 -0.02
C LEU A 23 10.95 -3.61 -1.08
N ARG A 24 11.18 -4.85 -0.69
CA ARG A 24 10.95 -5.97 -1.59
C ARG A 24 9.47 -6.17 -1.83
N PHE A 25 9.10 -6.55 -3.03
CA PHE A 25 7.69 -6.68 -3.40
C PHE A 25 6.94 -7.70 -2.53
N GLY A 26 7.55 -8.84 -2.24
CA GLY A 26 6.97 -9.82 -1.35
C GLY A 26 6.71 -9.26 0.04
N GLN A 27 7.63 -8.46 0.54
CA GLN A 27 7.50 -7.78 1.82
C GLN A 27 6.34 -6.79 1.80
N LEU A 28 6.19 -6.05 0.71
CA LEU A 28 5.08 -5.14 0.50
C LEU A 28 3.75 -5.88 0.53
N ILE A 29 3.63 -6.97 -0.21
CA ILE A 29 2.41 -7.76 -0.27
C ILE A 29 2.06 -8.31 1.12
N ALA A 30 3.05 -8.82 1.86
CA ALA A 30 2.84 -9.34 3.20
C ALA A 30 2.35 -8.24 4.15
N ASN A 31 2.93 -7.06 4.07
CA ASN A 31 2.53 -5.93 4.90
C ASN A 31 1.10 -5.48 4.61
N LEU A 32 0.73 -5.40 3.34
CA LEU A 32 -0.62 -4.99 2.95
C LEU A 32 -1.66 -6.02 3.36
N ALA A 33 -1.35 -7.30 3.22
CA ALA A 33 -2.23 -8.37 3.66
C ALA A 33 -2.45 -8.31 5.17
N PHE A 34 -1.39 -8.03 5.92
CA PHE A 34 -1.48 -7.86 7.38
C PHE A 34 -2.39 -6.67 7.74
N LEU A 35 -2.22 -5.55 7.07
CA LEU A 35 -3.04 -4.36 7.31
C LEU A 35 -4.52 -4.61 7.01
N ALA A 36 -4.78 -5.28 5.89
CA ALA A 36 -6.15 -5.63 5.52
C ALA A 36 -6.77 -6.61 6.52
N ARG A 37 -5.97 -7.55 7.03
CA ARG A 37 -6.40 -8.51 8.04
C ARG A 37 -6.78 -7.86 9.36
N THR A 38 -6.02 -6.87 9.80
CA THR A 38 -6.33 -6.19 11.07
C THR A 38 -7.69 -5.52 11.01
N THR A 39 -8.12 -5.12 9.82
CA THR A 39 -9.44 -4.54 9.63
C THR A 39 -10.52 -5.61 9.53
N GLY A 40 -10.24 -6.70 8.82
CA GLY A 40 -11.23 -7.74 8.53
C GLY A 40 -11.10 -9.04 9.32
N GLY A 41 -9.94 -9.29 9.94
CA GLY A 41 -9.70 -10.50 10.74
C GLY A 41 -9.63 -11.79 9.94
N VAL A 42 -9.30 -11.72 8.66
CA VAL A 42 -9.29 -12.87 7.75
C VAL A 42 -7.90 -13.11 7.17
N ASP A 43 -7.70 -14.28 6.59
CA ASP A 43 -6.47 -14.62 5.88
C ASP A 43 -6.38 -13.89 4.55
N VAL A 44 -5.17 -13.81 4.01
CA VAL A 44 -4.91 -13.06 2.77
C VAL A 44 -5.75 -13.55 1.59
N TRP A 45 -6.09 -14.83 1.54
CA TRP A 45 -6.95 -15.39 0.46
C TRP A 45 -8.37 -14.84 0.51
N ASP A 46 -8.82 -14.44 1.69
CA ASP A 46 -10.19 -13.99 1.91
C ASP A 46 -10.32 -12.48 1.84
N VAL A 47 -9.21 -11.77 1.66
CA VAL A 47 -9.22 -10.32 1.54
C VAL A 47 -9.80 -9.93 0.18
N GLU A 48 -10.86 -9.14 0.21
CA GLU A 48 -11.47 -8.64 -1.01
C GLU A 48 -10.57 -7.59 -1.67
N ASP A 49 -10.66 -7.47 -2.99
CA ASP A 49 -9.84 -6.52 -3.73
C ASP A 49 -10.03 -5.09 -3.20
N GLU A 50 -11.25 -4.72 -2.86
CA GLU A 50 -11.58 -3.40 -2.32
C GLU A 50 -10.90 -3.15 -0.97
N GLU A 51 -10.86 -4.16 -0.11
CA GLU A 51 -10.23 -4.06 1.20
C GLU A 51 -8.72 -3.90 1.05
N LEU A 52 -8.13 -4.68 0.15
CA LEU A 52 -6.71 -4.60 -0.12
C LEU A 52 -6.34 -3.24 -0.73
N LEU A 53 -7.18 -2.74 -1.64
CA LEU A 53 -6.98 -1.43 -2.25
C LEU A 53 -7.01 -0.32 -1.20
N GLU A 54 -7.97 -0.38 -0.28
CA GLU A 54 -8.07 0.62 0.78
C GLU A 54 -6.85 0.59 1.69
N ALA A 55 -6.39 -0.60 2.06
CA ALA A 55 -5.18 -0.75 2.87
C ALA A 55 -3.95 -0.19 2.14
N ALA A 56 -3.84 -0.48 0.84
CA ALA A 56 -2.74 -0.01 0.02
C ALA A 56 -2.74 1.50 -0.11
N ARG A 57 -3.90 2.09 -0.37
CA ARG A 57 -4.03 3.55 -0.49
C ARG A 57 -3.66 4.26 0.80
N SER A 58 -4.15 3.74 1.91
CA SER A 58 -3.87 4.32 3.23
C SER A 58 -2.39 4.28 3.54
N HIS A 59 -1.76 3.14 3.29
CA HIS A 59 -0.34 2.97 3.56
C HIS A 59 0.51 3.86 2.64
N LEU A 60 0.15 3.94 1.37
CA LEU A 60 0.87 4.78 0.42
C LEU A 60 0.77 6.26 0.80
N ARG A 61 -0.41 6.72 1.22
CA ARG A 61 -0.59 8.09 1.69
C ARG A 61 0.30 8.41 2.89
N ASP A 62 0.41 7.47 3.83
CA ASP A 62 1.27 7.64 4.99
C ASP A 62 2.74 7.71 4.59
N LEU A 63 3.14 6.89 3.65
CA LEU A 63 4.51 6.87 3.14
C LEU A 63 4.84 8.17 2.41
N GLU A 64 3.93 8.66 1.57
CA GLU A 64 4.09 9.92 0.86
C GLU A 64 4.22 11.10 1.83
N ARG A 65 3.37 11.13 2.85
CA ARG A 65 3.40 12.15 3.90
C ARG A 65 4.73 12.13 4.65
N ARG A 66 5.22 10.94 4.95
CA ARG A 66 6.50 10.76 5.64
C ARG A 66 7.65 11.28 4.79
N ASN A 67 7.64 10.97 3.50
CA ASN A 67 8.67 11.44 2.58
C ASN A 67 8.64 12.96 2.42
N GLU A 68 7.47 13.55 2.34
CA GLU A 68 7.31 15.00 2.27
C GLU A 68 7.84 15.67 3.53
N SER A 69 7.52 15.10 4.70
CA SER A 69 7.99 15.61 5.98
C SER A 69 9.51 15.59 6.07
N LEU A 70 10.12 14.50 5.63
CA LEU A 70 11.58 14.38 5.62
C LEU A 70 12.23 15.41 4.70
N HIS A 71 11.66 15.63 3.53
CA HIS A 71 12.14 16.63 2.60
C HIS A 71 11.97 18.05 3.14
N ALA A 72 10.87 18.31 3.82
CA ALA A 72 10.60 19.62 4.41
C ALA A 72 11.54 19.95 5.57
N GLU A 73 11.98 18.95 6.31
CA GLU A 73 12.85 19.11 7.46
C GLU A 73 14.33 19.18 7.09
N MET A 74 14.68 18.76 5.90
CA MET A 74 16.07 18.82 5.45
C MET A 74 16.45 20.26 5.08
N PRO A 75 17.49 20.80 5.69
CA PRO A 75 17.97 22.12 5.28
C PRO A 75 18.49 22.06 3.86
N ALA A 76 18.19 23.08 3.11
CA ALA A 76 18.60 23.19 1.72
C ALA A 76 20.13 23.20 1.59
#